data_cd0785954c5d21b70aef750028849809
#
_entry.id   cd0785954c5d21b70aef750028849809
#
_cell.length_a   1.000
_cell.length_b   1.000
_cell.length_c   1.000
_cell.angle_alpha   90.00
_cell.angle_beta   90.00
_cell.angle_gamma   90.00
#
_symmetry.space_group_name_H-M   'P 1'
#
loop_
_entity.id
_entity.type
_entity.pdbx_description
1 polymer ?
#
loop_
_entity_poly.entity_id
_entity_poly.type
_entity_poly.pdbx_seq_one_letter_code
_entity_poly.pdbx_strand_id
1 'polypeptide(L)'
;MPCELCPRRCRADRASGAVGFCQAGALPRVFRWGPHFGEEPPLVGEHGSGCVFFSRCTMKCLYCQNSPWSWGGEGRDMSVTELTGIFRDLACKDRVENWNLVSPTPYLPYIRETAHTLAAEGIRLPFVWNSSGYERVETLEEYADLCDWALFDLRYSRNETALKASAAPGYVETSRAAAKWAWERDRRRLIVRILVLPGHADEAIESLAWLATELSNEVPVSLMSQYTPAYKGCETPPFDRGVTEEEYESVTEAAADFGFENGWTQGFGAADPKLAFLGENMSAAHGTVS
;
A
#
# COMPACT_ATOMS: atom_id res chain seq x y z
N MET A 1 -10.62 8.52 -21.45
CA MET A 1 -9.35 9.31 -21.54
C MET A 1 -8.17 8.35 -21.33
N PRO A 2 -7.05 8.54 -22.03
CA PRO A 2 -5.84 7.73 -21.81
C PRO A 2 -5.37 7.77 -20.35
N CYS A 3 -5.03 6.59 -19.77
CA CYS A 3 -4.66 6.50 -18.37
C CYS A 3 -3.23 6.98 -18.12
N GLU A 4 -3.07 7.99 -17.28
CA GLU A 4 -1.77 8.50 -16.81
C GLU A 4 -1.67 8.59 -15.27
N LEU A 5 -2.50 7.81 -14.55
CA LEU A 5 -2.61 7.87 -13.09
C LEU A 5 -1.33 7.45 -12.32
N CYS A 6 -0.49 6.63 -12.92
CA CYS A 6 0.72 6.13 -12.26
C CYS A 6 1.99 6.47 -13.08
N PRO A 7 3.20 6.27 -12.54
CA PRO A 7 4.45 6.57 -13.25
C PRO A 7 4.64 5.84 -14.58
N ARG A 8 3.86 4.77 -14.83
CA ARG A 8 3.87 4.03 -16.10
C ARG A 8 3.38 4.85 -17.27
N ARG A 9 2.45 5.81 -17.06
CA ARG A 9 1.84 6.65 -18.10
C ARG A 9 1.52 5.87 -19.36
N CYS A 10 0.89 4.69 -19.20
CA CYS A 10 0.67 3.72 -20.29
C CYS A 10 -0.34 4.18 -21.34
N ARG A 11 -1.11 5.25 -21.05
CA ARG A 11 -2.12 5.83 -21.95
C ARG A 11 -3.18 4.85 -22.47
N ALA A 12 -3.40 3.75 -21.74
CA ALA A 12 -4.45 2.80 -22.09
C ALA A 12 -5.82 3.47 -22.02
N ASP A 13 -6.61 3.35 -23.06
CA ASP A 13 -8.02 3.74 -23.05
C ASP A 13 -8.86 2.58 -22.54
N ARG A 14 -9.04 2.54 -21.22
CA ARG A 14 -9.75 1.45 -20.55
C ARG A 14 -11.22 1.36 -20.94
N ALA A 15 -11.84 2.48 -21.31
CA ALA A 15 -13.23 2.49 -21.75
C ALA A 15 -13.41 1.72 -23.07
N SER A 16 -12.38 1.69 -23.92
CA SER A 16 -12.37 0.89 -25.16
C SER A 16 -11.92 -0.56 -24.97
N GLY A 17 -11.64 -0.99 -23.69
CA GLY A 17 -11.15 -2.33 -23.38
C GLY A 17 -9.62 -2.47 -23.43
N ALA A 18 -8.88 -1.39 -23.73
CA ALA A 18 -7.44 -1.43 -23.70
C ALA A 18 -6.92 -1.49 -22.25
N VAL A 19 -5.90 -2.30 -22.01
CA VAL A 19 -5.27 -2.44 -20.68
C VAL A 19 -3.81 -2.02 -20.73
N GLY A 20 -3.35 -1.39 -19.64
CA GLY A 20 -1.95 -1.02 -19.49
C GLY A 20 -1.15 -2.06 -18.72
N PHE A 21 0.01 -1.65 -18.21
CA PHE A 21 0.91 -2.51 -17.43
C PHE A 21 0.21 -3.19 -16.23
N CYS A 22 -0.61 -2.46 -15.50
CA CYS A 22 -1.33 -2.98 -14.33
C CYS A 22 -2.48 -3.92 -14.68
N GLN A 23 -2.89 -4.01 -15.93
CA GLN A 23 -4.02 -4.82 -16.42
C GLN A 23 -5.39 -4.42 -15.80
N ALA A 24 -5.51 -3.20 -15.25
CA ALA A 24 -6.79 -2.69 -14.78
C ALA A 24 -7.72 -2.38 -15.96
N GLY A 25 -8.95 -2.84 -15.88
CA GLY A 25 -10.01 -2.64 -16.86
C GLY A 25 -10.78 -1.32 -16.68
N ALA A 26 -11.97 -1.28 -17.27
CA ALA A 26 -12.87 -0.12 -17.26
C ALA A 26 -13.63 0.07 -15.95
N LEU A 27 -13.69 -0.93 -15.09
CA LEU A 27 -14.37 -0.86 -13.79
C LEU A 27 -13.39 -1.14 -12.65
N PRO A 28 -13.63 -0.59 -11.45
CA PRO A 28 -12.87 -0.96 -10.27
C PRO A 28 -13.06 -2.44 -9.97
N ARG A 29 -11.92 -3.11 -9.77
CA ARG A 29 -11.90 -4.52 -9.39
C ARG A 29 -11.49 -4.64 -7.94
N VAL A 30 -12.37 -5.19 -7.13
CA VAL A 30 -12.17 -5.37 -5.69
C VAL A 30 -12.03 -6.85 -5.39
N PHE A 31 -10.96 -7.20 -4.67
CA PHE A 31 -10.73 -8.55 -4.20
C PHE A 31 -11.50 -8.81 -2.90
N ARG A 32 -11.34 -7.90 -1.93
CA ARG A 32 -11.86 -8.07 -0.59
C ARG A 32 -12.02 -6.72 0.12
N TRP A 33 -12.86 -6.69 1.16
CA TRP A 33 -13.01 -5.54 2.05
C TRP A 33 -13.44 -6.00 3.44
N GLY A 34 -13.21 -5.16 4.45
CA GLY A 34 -13.64 -5.39 5.84
C GLY A 34 -12.79 -4.64 6.85
N PRO A 35 -13.19 -4.65 8.13
CA PRO A 35 -12.38 -4.16 9.23
C PRO A 35 -11.07 -4.96 9.32
N HIS A 36 -9.95 -4.24 9.46
CA HIS A 36 -8.63 -4.82 9.62
C HIS A 36 -7.93 -4.25 10.84
N PHE A 37 -7.36 -5.13 11.67
CA PHE A 37 -6.75 -4.79 12.95
C PHE A 37 -5.22 -4.90 12.95
N GLY A 38 -4.63 -5.22 11.82
CA GLY A 38 -3.19 -5.39 11.64
C GLY A 38 -2.47 -4.18 11.02
N GLU A 39 -3.15 -3.04 10.86
CA GLU A 39 -2.53 -1.81 10.40
C GLU A 39 -1.81 -1.10 11.57
N GLU A 40 -1.12 -0.01 11.29
CA GLU A 40 -0.46 0.81 12.30
C GLU A 40 -1.47 1.40 13.30
N PRO A 41 -1.10 1.49 14.60
CA PRO A 41 -2.01 1.86 15.68
C PRO A 41 -2.87 3.12 15.44
N PRO A 42 -2.36 4.21 14.82
CA PRO A 42 -3.19 5.40 14.57
C PRO A 42 -4.34 5.16 13.58
N LEU A 43 -4.31 4.06 12.81
CA LEU A 43 -5.30 3.75 11.79
C LEU A 43 -6.35 2.75 12.26
N VAL A 44 -6.08 2.01 13.33
CA VAL A 44 -6.91 0.86 13.75
C VAL A 44 -8.03 1.25 14.70
N GLY A 45 -7.76 2.08 15.71
CA GLY A 45 -8.74 2.47 16.72
C GLY A 45 -9.44 1.28 17.38
N GLU A 46 -10.73 1.46 17.71
CA GLU A 46 -11.54 0.43 18.36
C GLU A 46 -12.18 -0.54 17.35
N HIS A 47 -12.52 -0.05 16.15
CA HIS A 47 -13.34 -0.80 15.18
C HIS A 47 -12.53 -1.25 13.94
N GLY A 48 -11.24 -1.03 13.95
CA GLY A 48 -10.34 -1.41 12.86
C GLY A 48 -10.32 -0.41 11.69
N SER A 49 -9.32 -0.56 10.84
CA SER A 49 -9.19 0.16 9.58
C SER A 49 -10.06 -0.51 8.51
N GLY A 50 -10.91 0.25 7.82
CA GLY A 50 -11.81 -0.26 6.80
C GLY A 50 -11.08 -0.51 5.49
N CYS A 51 -10.37 -1.63 5.40
CA CYS A 51 -9.56 -1.97 4.22
C CYS A 51 -10.44 -2.36 3.03
N VAL A 52 -10.15 -1.75 1.88
CA VAL A 52 -10.66 -2.16 0.57
C VAL A 52 -9.48 -2.55 -0.30
N PHE A 53 -9.34 -3.84 -0.57
CA PHE A 53 -8.25 -4.40 -1.37
C PHE A 53 -8.61 -4.37 -2.84
N PHE A 54 -8.01 -3.44 -3.56
CA PHE A 54 -8.17 -3.36 -5.01
C PHE A 54 -7.26 -4.35 -5.70
N SER A 55 -7.83 -5.08 -6.68
CA SER A 55 -7.04 -5.94 -7.55
C SER A 55 -6.28 -5.14 -8.56
N ARG A 56 -5.20 -5.72 -9.08
CA ARG A 56 -4.27 -5.05 -9.99
C ARG A 56 -3.36 -4.06 -9.25
N CYS A 57 -2.14 -3.93 -9.73
CA CYS A 57 -1.13 -3.08 -9.09
C CYS A 57 -0.24 -2.42 -10.14
N THR A 58 0.23 -1.23 -9.84
CA THR A 58 1.16 -0.47 -10.69
C THR A 58 2.57 -1.07 -10.70
N MET A 59 2.88 -1.92 -9.73
CA MET A 59 4.12 -2.68 -9.62
C MET A 59 3.89 -4.18 -9.86
N LYS A 60 4.99 -4.90 -10.10
CA LYS A 60 4.98 -6.35 -10.32
C LYS A 60 6.07 -7.03 -9.50
N CYS A 61 5.92 -6.96 -8.17
CA CYS A 61 6.88 -7.55 -7.24
C CYS A 61 6.92 -9.08 -7.39
N LEU A 62 8.11 -9.63 -7.61
CA LEU A 62 8.30 -11.08 -7.74
C LEU A 62 8.02 -11.85 -6.44
N TYR A 63 8.07 -11.16 -5.29
CA TYR A 63 7.78 -11.68 -3.96
C TYR A 63 6.41 -11.24 -3.42
N CYS A 64 5.47 -10.85 -4.28
CA CYS A 64 4.20 -10.30 -3.85
C CYS A 64 3.34 -11.36 -3.15
N GLN A 65 3.12 -11.18 -1.85
CA GLN A 65 2.20 -12.02 -1.05
C GLN A 65 0.76 -11.90 -1.57
N ASN A 66 0.43 -10.74 -2.15
CA ASN A 66 -0.87 -10.42 -2.70
C ASN A 66 -0.98 -10.78 -4.20
N SER A 67 -0.09 -11.64 -4.71
CA SER A 67 -0.03 -11.98 -6.13
C SER A 67 -1.34 -12.51 -6.73
N PRO A 68 -2.19 -13.27 -6.02
CA PRO A 68 -3.43 -13.76 -6.60
C PRO A 68 -4.33 -12.65 -7.14
N TRP A 69 -4.47 -11.54 -6.41
CA TRP A 69 -5.30 -10.42 -6.87
C TRP A 69 -4.49 -9.27 -7.47
N SER A 70 -3.30 -8.96 -6.96
CA SER A 70 -2.49 -7.86 -7.52
C SER A 70 -1.97 -8.18 -8.94
N TRP A 71 -1.70 -9.44 -9.23
CA TRP A 71 -1.22 -9.95 -10.52
C TRP A 71 -2.27 -10.80 -11.24
N GLY A 72 -2.75 -11.83 -10.56
CA GLY A 72 -3.74 -12.76 -11.08
C GLY A 72 -5.06 -12.07 -11.38
N GLY A 73 -5.37 -10.99 -10.64
CA GLY A 73 -6.58 -10.21 -10.82
C GLY A 73 -7.79 -10.94 -10.28
N GLU A 74 -7.63 -11.78 -9.27
CA GLU A 74 -8.75 -12.29 -8.50
C GLU A 74 -9.58 -11.14 -7.95
N GLY A 75 -10.87 -11.37 -7.79
CA GLY A 75 -11.82 -10.34 -7.37
C GLY A 75 -12.89 -10.08 -8.41
N ARG A 76 -13.76 -9.13 -8.14
CA ARG A 76 -14.93 -8.82 -8.94
C ARG A 76 -14.91 -7.38 -9.42
N ASP A 77 -15.27 -7.16 -10.69
CA ASP A 77 -15.52 -5.83 -11.22
C ASP A 77 -16.80 -5.28 -10.60
N MET A 78 -16.76 -4.01 -10.19
CA MET A 78 -17.85 -3.35 -9.48
C MET A 78 -18.24 -2.05 -10.16
N SER A 79 -19.54 -1.78 -10.18
CA SER A 79 -20.05 -0.44 -10.48
C SER A 79 -19.71 0.52 -9.32
N VAL A 80 -19.77 1.83 -9.59
CA VAL A 80 -19.64 2.85 -8.54
C VAL A 80 -20.72 2.68 -7.46
N THR A 81 -21.93 2.30 -7.83
CA THR A 81 -23.02 2.03 -6.87
C THR A 81 -22.69 0.89 -5.92
N GLU A 82 -22.14 -0.21 -6.42
CA GLU A 82 -21.70 -1.34 -5.59
C GLU A 82 -20.55 -0.95 -4.68
N LEU A 83 -19.55 -0.21 -5.23
CA LEU A 83 -18.42 0.29 -4.46
C LEU A 83 -18.90 1.23 -3.34
N THR A 84 -19.82 2.15 -3.65
CA THR A 84 -20.44 3.04 -2.65
C THR A 84 -21.15 2.25 -1.56
N GLY A 85 -21.83 1.15 -1.90
CA GLY A 85 -22.44 0.24 -0.94
C GLY A 85 -21.43 -0.34 0.05
N ILE A 86 -20.27 -0.79 -0.43
CA ILE A 86 -19.18 -1.30 0.42
C ILE A 86 -18.69 -0.23 1.40
N PHE A 87 -18.36 0.95 0.92
CA PHE A 87 -17.85 2.03 1.77
C PHE A 87 -18.89 2.49 2.80
N ARG A 88 -20.17 2.51 2.41
CA ARG A 88 -21.28 2.81 3.34
C ARG A 88 -21.39 1.76 4.44
N ASP A 89 -21.32 0.47 4.08
CA ASP A 89 -21.41 -0.63 5.03
C ASP A 89 -20.24 -0.61 6.02
N LEU A 90 -19.01 -0.40 5.56
CA LEU A 90 -17.85 -0.22 6.40
C LEU A 90 -18.05 0.93 7.40
N ALA A 91 -18.59 2.07 6.96
CA ALA A 91 -18.80 3.22 7.83
C ALA A 91 -19.97 3.01 8.81
N CYS A 92 -21.11 2.52 8.34
CA CYS A 92 -22.37 2.54 9.11
C CYS A 92 -22.65 1.23 9.86
N LYS A 93 -22.23 0.07 9.32
CA LYS A 93 -22.43 -1.24 9.96
C LYS A 93 -21.20 -1.62 10.78
N ASP A 94 -20.03 -1.56 10.17
CA ASP A 94 -18.78 -1.98 10.82
C ASP A 94 -18.16 -0.88 11.68
N ARG A 95 -18.54 0.38 11.44
CA ARG A 95 -18.09 1.56 12.20
C ARG A 95 -16.59 1.76 12.19
N VAL A 96 -15.93 1.38 11.10
CA VAL A 96 -14.47 1.48 10.95
C VAL A 96 -13.96 2.91 11.13
N GLU A 97 -12.70 3.05 11.49
CA GLU A 97 -12.08 4.35 11.80
C GLU A 97 -11.77 5.19 10.54
N ASN A 98 -11.59 4.54 9.41
CA ASN A 98 -11.22 5.14 8.14
C ASN A 98 -11.57 4.22 6.97
N TRP A 99 -11.47 4.74 5.76
CA TRP A 99 -11.47 3.96 4.54
C TRP A 99 -10.03 3.76 4.04
N ASN A 100 -9.47 2.57 4.22
CA ASN A 100 -8.12 2.22 3.83
C ASN A 100 -8.10 1.64 2.42
N LEU A 101 -7.54 2.41 1.51
CA LEU A 101 -7.51 2.13 0.09
C LEU A 101 -6.22 1.37 -0.28
N VAL A 102 -6.27 0.05 -0.31
CA VAL A 102 -5.09 -0.76 -0.62
C VAL A 102 -4.88 -0.86 -2.13
N SER A 103 -3.81 -0.24 -2.64
CA SER A 103 -3.46 -0.12 -4.07
C SER A 103 -4.53 0.60 -4.91
N PRO A 104 -4.97 1.81 -4.53
CA PRO A 104 -6.11 2.50 -5.13
C PRO A 104 -5.84 3.08 -6.52
N THR A 105 -4.58 3.36 -6.85
CA THR A 105 -4.15 4.20 -7.97
C THR A 105 -4.83 3.87 -9.30
N PRO A 106 -5.04 2.59 -9.70
CA PRO A 106 -5.74 2.30 -10.94
C PRO A 106 -7.20 2.79 -10.98
N TYR A 107 -7.83 3.04 -9.82
CA TYR A 107 -9.27 3.25 -9.70
C TYR A 107 -9.69 4.57 -9.06
N LEU A 108 -8.78 5.51 -8.91
CA LEU A 108 -9.01 6.82 -8.27
C LEU A 108 -10.25 7.58 -8.77
N PRO A 109 -10.56 7.65 -10.09
CA PRO A 109 -11.76 8.34 -10.55
C PRO A 109 -13.05 7.77 -9.95
N TYR A 110 -13.15 6.45 -9.85
CA TYR A 110 -14.33 5.76 -9.29
C TYR A 110 -14.43 5.90 -7.78
N ILE A 111 -13.27 5.86 -7.09
CA ILE A 111 -13.20 6.07 -5.64
C ILE A 111 -13.63 7.50 -5.30
N ARG A 112 -13.23 8.51 -6.09
CA ARG A 112 -13.66 9.90 -5.90
C ARG A 112 -15.16 10.07 -6.12
N GLU A 113 -15.73 9.44 -7.15
CA GLU A 113 -17.18 9.46 -7.38
C GLU A 113 -17.95 8.81 -6.21
N THR A 114 -17.43 7.70 -5.68
CA THR A 114 -17.92 7.05 -4.46
C THR A 114 -17.87 8.00 -3.26
N ALA A 115 -16.73 8.66 -3.04
CA ALA A 115 -16.54 9.60 -1.94
C ALA A 115 -17.51 10.78 -2.01
N HIS A 116 -17.73 11.34 -3.21
CA HIS A 116 -18.70 12.43 -3.42
C HIS A 116 -20.14 11.97 -3.11
N THR A 117 -20.51 10.76 -3.54
CA THR A 117 -21.84 10.21 -3.24
C THR A 117 -22.06 10.04 -1.74
N LEU A 118 -21.11 9.46 -1.02
CA LEU A 118 -21.18 9.27 0.42
C LEU A 118 -21.20 10.62 1.17
N ALA A 119 -20.41 11.58 0.72
CA ALA A 119 -20.40 12.93 1.29
C ALA A 119 -21.74 13.63 1.13
N ALA A 120 -22.45 13.44 0.02
CA ALA A 120 -23.80 13.96 -0.19
C ALA A 120 -24.84 13.28 0.71
N GLU A 121 -24.61 12.04 1.12
CA GLU A 121 -25.41 11.31 2.12
C GLU A 121 -25.04 11.68 3.57
N GLY A 122 -24.07 12.57 3.79
CA GLY A 122 -23.59 12.95 5.12
C GLY A 122 -22.62 11.96 5.76
N ILE A 123 -22.15 10.95 5.02
CA ILE A 123 -21.22 9.93 5.49
C ILE A 123 -19.79 10.38 5.14
N ARG A 124 -18.94 10.54 6.17
CA ARG A 124 -17.55 10.97 6.01
C ARG A 124 -16.65 10.21 6.98
N LEU A 125 -15.60 9.61 6.47
CA LEU A 125 -14.49 9.05 7.23
C LEU A 125 -13.18 9.50 6.56
N PRO A 126 -12.05 9.51 7.28
CA PRO A 126 -10.75 9.74 6.68
C PRO A 126 -10.40 8.67 5.65
N PHE A 127 -9.75 9.08 4.57
CA PHE A 127 -9.17 8.16 3.59
C PHE A 127 -7.69 7.90 3.90
N VAL A 128 -7.31 6.62 3.89
CA VAL A 128 -5.92 6.18 3.95
C VAL A 128 -5.49 5.73 2.55
N TRP A 129 -4.55 6.44 1.95
CA TRP A 129 -3.94 6.01 0.69
C TRP A 129 -2.80 5.04 1.00
N ASN A 130 -3.10 3.74 0.92
CA ASN A 130 -2.18 2.66 1.23
C ASN A 130 -1.58 2.10 -0.06
N SER A 131 -0.32 2.41 -0.31
CA SER A 131 0.34 2.02 -1.56
C SER A 131 1.84 1.75 -1.40
N SER A 132 2.40 1.21 -2.48
CA SER A 132 3.84 0.97 -2.59
C SER A 132 4.72 2.23 -2.67
N GLY A 133 4.14 3.42 -2.55
CA GLY A 133 4.84 4.69 -2.77
C GLY A 133 5.15 5.00 -4.24
N TYR A 134 4.90 4.06 -5.17
CA TYR A 134 5.13 4.29 -6.61
C TYR A 134 4.01 5.12 -7.21
N GLU A 135 3.92 6.39 -6.77
CA GLU A 135 2.86 7.33 -7.08
C GLU A 135 3.41 8.59 -7.76
N ARG A 136 2.65 9.15 -8.68
CA ARG A 136 2.96 10.45 -9.29
C ARG A 136 2.49 11.57 -8.38
N VAL A 137 3.33 12.57 -8.16
CA VAL A 137 2.96 13.75 -7.36
C VAL A 137 1.75 14.46 -7.98
N GLU A 138 1.69 14.61 -9.31
CA GLU A 138 0.55 15.25 -9.97
C GLU A 138 -0.76 14.49 -9.76
N THR A 139 -0.69 13.16 -9.63
CA THR A 139 -1.86 12.33 -9.32
C THR A 139 -2.25 12.46 -7.84
N LEU A 140 -1.28 12.49 -6.95
CA LEU A 140 -1.52 12.75 -5.52
C LEU A 140 -2.15 14.12 -5.31
N GLU A 141 -1.69 15.15 -6.01
CA GLU A 141 -2.28 16.49 -5.98
C GLU A 141 -3.71 16.50 -6.52
N GLU A 142 -3.94 15.88 -7.67
CA GLU A 142 -5.25 15.81 -8.29
C GLU A 142 -6.29 15.09 -7.42
N TYR A 143 -5.87 14.04 -6.69
CA TYR A 143 -6.72 13.21 -5.84
C TYR A 143 -6.43 13.40 -4.35
N ALA A 144 -5.95 14.57 -3.95
CA ALA A 144 -5.58 14.88 -2.58
C ALA A 144 -6.75 14.77 -1.58
N ASP A 145 -7.97 14.90 -2.08
CA ASP A 145 -9.22 14.68 -1.33
C ASP A 145 -9.45 13.21 -0.90
N LEU A 146 -8.70 12.27 -1.47
CA LEU A 146 -8.70 10.84 -1.10
C LEU A 146 -7.47 10.45 -0.26
N CYS A 147 -6.73 11.42 0.28
CA CYS A 147 -5.50 11.17 1.04
C CYS A 147 -5.48 12.00 2.33
N ASP A 148 -6.27 11.60 3.32
CA ASP A 148 -6.18 12.15 4.67
C ASP A 148 -4.98 11.57 5.42
N TRP A 149 -4.62 10.31 5.14
CA TRP A 149 -3.41 9.64 5.57
C TRP A 149 -2.67 9.07 4.37
N ALA A 150 -1.38 9.32 4.29
CA ALA A 150 -0.48 8.65 3.37
C ALA A 150 0.22 7.49 4.10
N LEU A 151 -0.05 6.27 3.66
CA LEU A 151 0.59 5.06 4.14
C LEU A 151 1.42 4.48 2.99
N PHE A 152 2.67 4.91 2.90
CA PHE A 152 3.52 4.65 1.74
C PHE A 152 4.69 3.74 2.09
N ASP A 153 4.94 2.75 1.22
CA ASP A 153 6.14 1.94 1.35
C ASP A 153 7.35 2.64 0.71
N LEU A 154 8.50 2.58 1.39
CA LEU A 154 9.82 2.80 0.79
C LEU A 154 10.55 1.45 0.74
N ARG A 155 10.44 0.75 -0.40
CA ARG A 155 10.89 -0.64 -0.53
C ARG A 155 12.34 -0.76 -0.99
N TYR A 156 12.84 0.24 -1.72
CA TYR A 156 14.14 0.20 -2.36
C TYR A 156 14.81 1.57 -2.29
N SER A 157 16.11 1.56 -2.10
CA SER A 157 16.98 2.74 -2.26
C SER A 157 17.69 2.76 -3.60
N ARG A 158 17.63 1.64 -4.36
CA ARG A 158 18.30 1.47 -5.65
C ARG A 158 17.31 1.12 -6.76
N ASN A 159 17.37 1.86 -7.86
CA ASN A 159 16.49 1.62 -9.01
C ASN A 159 16.76 0.27 -9.69
N GLU A 160 17.98 -0.25 -9.60
CA GLU A 160 18.33 -1.55 -10.15
C GLU A 160 17.57 -2.68 -9.45
N THR A 161 17.53 -2.65 -8.11
CA THR A 161 16.77 -3.61 -7.31
C THR A 161 15.27 -3.44 -7.55
N ALA A 162 14.76 -2.22 -7.56
CA ALA A 162 13.36 -1.93 -7.85
C ALA A 162 12.92 -2.46 -9.23
N LEU A 163 13.77 -2.31 -10.24
CA LEU A 163 13.49 -2.80 -11.59
C LEU A 163 13.49 -4.33 -11.64
N LYS A 164 14.49 -4.98 -11.04
CA LYS A 164 14.62 -6.45 -11.03
C LYS A 164 13.53 -7.10 -10.20
N ALA A 165 13.32 -6.62 -8.97
CA ALA A 165 12.43 -7.25 -8.01
C ALA A 165 10.95 -6.87 -8.18
N SER A 166 10.64 -5.70 -8.76
CA SER A 166 9.26 -5.20 -8.85
C SER A 166 8.89 -4.62 -10.21
N ALA A 167 9.76 -4.75 -11.21
CA ALA A 167 9.58 -4.15 -12.53
C ALA A 167 9.20 -2.65 -12.45
N ALA A 168 9.76 -1.88 -11.50
CA ALA A 168 9.41 -0.48 -11.22
C ALA A 168 10.55 0.47 -11.61
N PRO A 169 10.62 0.93 -12.88
CA PRO A 169 11.63 1.89 -13.30
C PRO A 169 11.44 3.24 -12.62
N GLY A 170 12.53 3.87 -12.16
CA GLY A 170 12.50 5.17 -11.49
C GLY A 170 11.75 5.14 -10.15
N TYR A 171 11.75 4.00 -9.47
CA TYR A 171 11.03 3.83 -8.20
C TYR A 171 11.54 4.79 -7.12
N VAL A 172 12.86 4.89 -7.01
CA VAL A 172 13.48 5.65 -5.91
C VAL A 172 13.07 7.11 -5.94
N GLU A 173 13.23 7.77 -7.06
CA GLU A 173 12.87 9.17 -7.23
C GLU A 173 11.37 9.38 -7.06
N THR A 174 10.58 8.45 -7.60
CA THR A 174 9.11 8.51 -7.53
C THR A 174 8.59 8.35 -6.11
N SER A 175 9.04 7.32 -5.39
CA SER A 175 8.57 7.05 -4.03
C SER A 175 9.02 8.11 -3.03
N ARG A 176 10.26 8.61 -3.21
CA ARG A 176 10.78 9.72 -2.43
C ARG A 176 10.01 11.03 -2.67
N ALA A 177 9.67 11.33 -3.91
CA ALA A 177 8.85 12.50 -4.24
C ALA A 177 7.44 12.39 -3.64
N ALA A 178 6.83 11.20 -3.67
CA ALA A 178 5.53 10.94 -3.06
C ALA A 178 5.57 11.10 -1.52
N ALA A 179 6.59 10.54 -0.86
CA ALA A 179 6.78 10.69 0.58
C ALA A 179 7.01 12.16 0.98
N LYS A 180 7.82 12.89 0.21
CA LYS A 180 8.07 14.32 0.42
C LYS A 180 6.78 15.14 0.28
N TRP A 181 6.01 14.91 -0.77
CA TRP A 181 4.71 15.56 -0.97
C TRP A 181 3.77 15.33 0.22
N ALA A 182 3.67 14.10 0.72
CA ALA A 182 2.81 13.77 1.84
C ALA A 182 3.29 14.43 3.15
N TRP A 183 4.61 14.46 3.39
CA TRP A 183 5.22 15.10 4.55
C TRP A 183 5.03 16.61 4.57
N GLU A 184 5.20 17.27 3.42
CA GLU A 184 5.00 18.72 3.29
C GLU A 184 3.54 19.12 3.45
N ARG A 185 2.61 18.23 3.09
CA ARG A 185 1.18 18.46 3.21
C ARG A 185 0.67 18.36 4.65
N ASP A 186 0.97 17.28 5.35
CA ASP A 186 0.69 17.13 6.79
C ASP A 186 1.64 16.12 7.43
N ARG A 187 2.59 16.62 8.20
CA ARG A 187 3.62 15.82 8.88
C ARG A 187 3.07 14.74 9.79
N ARG A 188 1.85 14.92 10.32
CA ARG A 188 1.21 13.97 11.24
C ARG A 188 0.41 12.89 10.53
N ARG A 189 0.31 12.97 9.21
CA ARG A 189 -0.54 12.11 8.38
C ARG A 189 0.24 11.26 7.38
N LEU A 190 1.57 11.26 7.45
CA LEU A 190 2.42 10.34 6.73
C LEU A 190 2.90 9.23 7.67
N ILE A 191 2.76 7.99 7.23
CA ILE A 191 3.42 6.81 7.81
C ILE A 191 4.23 6.17 6.69
N VAL A 192 5.52 5.95 6.91
CA VAL A 192 6.40 5.27 5.96
C VAL A 192 6.62 3.83 6.41
N ARG A 193 6.30 2.88 5.55
CA ARG A 193 6.58 1.46 5.77
C ARG A 193 7.88 1.05 5.10
N ILE A 194 8.71 0.34 5.83
CA ILE A 194 9.92 -0.29 5.32
C ILE A 194 9.85 -1.78 5.63
N LEU A 195 9.51 -2.59 4.63
CA LEU A 195 9.63 -4.04 4.70
C LEU A 195 11.10 -4.40 4.48
N VAL A 196 11.75 -4.94 5.50
CA VAL A 196 13.12 -5.44 5.35
C VAL A 196 13.09 -6.66 4.42
N LEU A 197 13.87 -6.62 3.35
CA LEU A 197 13.94 -7.69 2.36
C LEU A 197 15.21 -8.51 2.57
N PRO A 198 15.15 -9.84 2.42
CA PRO A 198 16.34 -10.69 2.61
C PRO A 198 17.44 -10.32 1.62
N GLY A 199 18.66 -10.16 2.11
CA GLY A 199 19.81 -9.74 1.33
C GLY A 199 19.83 -8.27 0.91
N HIS A 200 18.91 -7.44 1.42
CA HIS A 200 18.77 -6.02 1.08
C HIS A 200 18.54 -5.13 2.32
N ALA A 201 19.04 -5.54 3.48
CA ALA A 201 18.98 -4.75 4.71
C ALA A 201 19.70 -3.39 4.54
N ASP A 202 20.78 -3.36 3.76
CA ASP A 202 21.50 -2.14 3.39
C ASP A 202 20.62 -1.11 2.67
N GLU A 203 19.71 -1.56 1.78
CA GLU A 203 18.77 -0.66 1.11
C GLU A 203 17.71 -0.08 2.07
N ALA A 204 17.29 -0.85 3.07
CA ALA A 204 16.41 -0.36 4.12
C ALA A 204 17.11 0.73 4.95
N ILE A 205 18.39 0.51 5.34
CA ILE A 205 19.22 1.49 6.05
C ILE A 205 19.42 2.75 5.20
N GLU A 206 19.73 2.63 3.91
CA GLU A 206 19.85 3.76 2.99
C GLU A 206 18.53 4.56 2.87
N SER A 207 17.37 3.88 2.93
CA SER A 207 16.06 4.53 2.93
C SER A 207 15.80 5.30 4.22
N LEU A 208 16.20 4.76 5.37
CA LEU A 208 16.17 5.46 6.66
C LEU A 208 17.07 6.67 6.67
N ALA A 209 18.31 6.53 6.18
CA ALA A 209 19.25 7.66 6.07
C ALA A 209 18.68 8.79 5.21
N TRP A 210 18.05 8.45 4.07
CA TRP A 210 17.38 9.43 3.23
C TRP A 210 16.22 10.12 3.95
N LEU A 211 15.37 9.38 4.67
CA LEU A 211 14.27 9.96 5.45
C LEU A 211 14.79 10.95 6.49
N ALA A 212 15.82 10.57 7.25
CA ALA A 212 16.40 11.40 8.31
C ALA A 212 17.03 12.70 7.74
N THR A 213 17.67 12.64 6.57
CA THR A 213 18.41 13.78 5.98
C THR A 213 17.53 14.69 5.14
N GLU A 214 16.59 14.14 4.37
CA GLU A 214 15.82 14.89 3.38
C GLU A 214 14.41 15.27 3.84
N LEU A 215 13.84 14.53 4.81
CA LEU A 215 12.56 14.84 5.42
C LEU A 215 12.74 15.24 6.89
N SER A 216 12.78 14.24 7.76
CA SER A 216 12.98 14.38 9.21
C SER A 216 13.06 12.99 9.85
N ASN A 217 13.77 12.85 10.97
CA ASN A 217 13.68 11.68 11.85
C ASN A 217 12.38 11.64 12.69
N GLU A 218 11.55 12.68 12.61
CA GLU A 218 10.21 12.68 13.21
C GLU A 218 9.17 11.93 12.37
N VAL A 219 9.49 11.52 11.12
CA VAL A 219 8.59 10.75 10.26
C VAL A 219 8.25 9.43 10.96
N PRO A 220 6.95 9.11 11.16
CA PRO A 220 6.57 7.81 11.68
C PRO A 220 6.96 6.70 10.71
N VAL A 221 7.83 5.80 11.18
CA VAL A 221 8.34 4.68 10.38
C VAL A 221 7.82 3.35 10.95
N SER A 222 7.30 2.49 10.09
CA SER A 222 6.90 1.12 10.43
C SER A 222 7.91 0.15 9.82
N LEU A 223 8.79 -0.40 10.67
CA LEU A 223 9.80 -1.39 10.26
C LEU A 223 9.21 -2.80 10.38
N MET A 224 9.14 -3.48 9.24
CA MET A 224 8.47 -4.78 9.16
C MET A 224 9.48 -5.90 8.92
N SER A 225 9.47 -6.92 9.81
CA SER A 225 10.25 -8.16 9.69
C SER A 225 9.49 -9.29 8.99
N GLN A 226 8.21 -9.08 8.66
CA GLN A 226 7.24 -10.11 8.23
C GLN A 226 7.39 -10.55 6.77
N TYR A 227 8.59 -10.43 6.20
CA TYR A 227 8.82 -10.96 4.86
C TYR A 227 8.70 -12.49 4.85
N THR A 228 7.87 -12.99 3.96
CA THR A 228 7.73 -14.43 3.68
C THR A 228 7.88 -14.66 2.19
N PRO A 229 8.67 -15.64 1.76
CA PRO A 229 8.75 -16.02 0.35
C PRO A 229 7.38 -16.28 -0.24
N ALA A 230 7.07 -15.64 -1.35
CA ALA A 230 5.80 -15.77 -2.04
C ALA A 230 5.97 -15.64 -3.55
N TYR A 231 5.04 -16.20 -4.30
CA TYR A 231 4.99 -16.15 -5.76
C TYR A 231 6.33 -16.57 -6.38
N LYS A 232 6.91 -15.79 -7.28
CA LYS A 232 8.22 -16.08 -7.91
C LYS A 232 9.40 -15.92 -6.95
N GLY A 233 9.21 -15.21 -5.83
CA GLY A 233 10.21 -15.08 -4.78
C GLY A 233 10.65 -16.42 -4.23
N CYS A 234 9.74 -17.39 -4.13
CA CYS A 234 10.08 -18.75 -3.67
C CYS A 234 11.19 -19.45 -4.46
N GLU A 235 11.43 -19.01 -5.71
CA GLU A 235 12.39 -19.61 -6.62
C GLU A 235 13.51 -18.63 -7.00
N THR A 236 13.58 -17.45 -6.36
CA THR A 236 14.50 -16.37 -6.76
C THR A 236 15.33 -15.90 -5.57
N PRO A 237 16.58 -16.34 -5.40
CA PRO A 237 17.45 -15.80 -4.37
C PRO A 237 17.71 -14.28 -4.55
N PRO A 238 17.79 -13.53 -3.45
CA PRO A 238 17.69 -13.94 -2.05
C PRO A 238 16.25 -14.00 -1.51
N PHE A 239 15.23 -13.79 -2.34
CA PHE A 239 13.81 -13.70 -1.97
C PHE A 239 13.18 -15.07 -1.62
N ASP A 240 13.92 -16.16 -1.75
CA ASP A 240 13.51 -17.54 -1.47
C ASP A 240 13.63 -17.94 0.01
N ARG A 241 14.05 -17.02 0.86
CA ARG A 241 14.17 -17.19 2.32
C ARG A 241 13.52 -16.04 3.07
N GLY A 242 13.28 -16.21 4.35
CA GLY A 242 12.93 -15.11 5.25
C GLY A 242 14.12 -14.17 5.52
N VAL A 243 13.83 -13.03 6.10
CA VAL A 243 14.83 -12.13 6.68
C VAL A 243 15.49 -12.83 7.87
N THR A 244 16.78 -12.67 8.06
CA THR A 244 17.47 -13.15 9.25
C THR A 244 17.33 -12.14 10.40
N GLU A 245 17.51 -12.61 11.64
CA GLU A 245 17.50 -11.75 12.82
C GLU A 245 18.56 -10.65 12.69
N GLU A 246 19.77 -11.00 12.27
CA GLU A 246 20.89 -10.08 12.06
C GLU A 246 20.55 -9.01 10.99
N GLU A 247 19.90 -9.38 9.88
CA GLU A 247 19.44 -8.43 8.86
C GLU A 247 18.42 -7.44 9.44
N TYR A 248 17.50 -7.92 10.27
CA TYR A 248 16.47 -7.05 10.86
C TYR A 248 17.03 -6.17 11.98
N GLU A 249 17.86 -6.73 12.85
CA GLU A 249 18.53 -5.99 13.92
C GLU A 249 19.38 -4.84 13.36
N SER A 250 20.16 -5.08 12.31
CA SER A 250 20.96 -4.03 11.68
C SER A 250 20.12 -2.83 11.20
N VAL A 251 18.89 -3.06 10.73
CA VAL A 251 17.98 -2.00 10.30
C VAL A 251 17.37 -1.27 11.50
N THR A 252 17.01 -1.99 12.57
CA THR A 252 16.45 -1.37 13.77
C THR A 252 17.49 -0.55 14.54
N GLU A 253 18.73 -1.03 14.60
CA GLU A 253 19.86 -0.29 15.17
C GLU A 253 20.13 0.99 14.38
N ALA A 254 20.17 0.90 13.03
CA ALA A 254 20.34 2.07 12.18
C ALA A 254 19.21 3.10 12.36
N ALA A 255 17.96 2.65 12.54
CA ALA A 255 16.85 3.56 12.81
C ALA A 255 17.07 4.33 14.14
N ALA A 256 17.53 3.64 15.18
CA ALA A 256 17.86 4.27 16.46
C ALA A 256 19.05 5.25 16.32
N ASP A 257 20.10 4.87 15.61
CA ASP A 257 21.27 5.72 15.36
C ASP A 257 20.92 6.99 14.57
N PHE A 258 19.96 6.92 13.65
CA PHE A 258 19.42 8.09 12.93
C PHE A 258 18.42 8.90 13.75
N GLY A 259 18.10 8.46 14.99
CA GLY A 259 17.22 9.18 15.92
C GLY A 259 15.74 9.08 15.60
N PHE A 260 15.30 8.00 14.95
CA PHE A 260 13.85 7.73 14.78
C PHE A 260 13.26 7.26 16.10
N GLU A 261 12.41 8.08 16.70
CA GLU A 261 11.68 7.78 17.94
C GLU A 261 10.18 7.55 17.68
N ASN A 262 9.69 8.01 16.51
CA ASN A 262 8.31 7.87 16.10
C ASN A 262 8.15 6.68 15.16
N GLY A 263 7.33 5.70 15.54
CA GLY A 263 7.05 4.57 14.66
C GLY A 263 6.93 3.25 15.40
N TRP A 264 7.03 2.18 14.65
CA TRP A 264 6.80 0.83 15.17
C TRP A 264 7.82 -0.14 14.58
N THR A 265 8.26 -1.06 15.42
CA THR A 265 9.02 -2.23 15.01
C THR A 265 8.17 -3.48 15.26
N GLN A 266 8.28 -4.45 14.38
CA GLN A 266 7.70 -5.77 14.63
C GLN A 266 8.71 -6.63 15.41
N GLY A 267 8.22 -7.44 16.37
CA GLY A 267 9.07 -8.43 16.99
C GLY A 267 9.57 -9.44 15.93
N PHE A 268 10.87 -9.76 15.96
CA PHE A 268 11.43 -10.77 15.07
C PHE A 268 10.73 -12.12 15.28
N GLY A 269 10.37 -12.82 14.22
CA GLY A 269 9.60 -14.06 14.29
C GLY A 269 8.09 -13.88 14.44
N ALA A 270 7.58 -12.65 14.51
CA ALA A 270 6.15 -12.35 14.44
C ALA A 270 5.53 -12.61 13.05
N ALA A 271 6.35 -13.04 12.09
CA ALA A 271 5.91 -13.56 10.81
C ALA A 271 5.21 -14.91 11.00
N ASP A 272 4.00 -14.90 11.56
CA ASP A 272 3.11 -16.06 11.43
C ASP A 272 2.72 -16.15 9.95
N PRO A 273 3.04 -17.26 9.25
CA PRO A 273 2.61 -17.48 7.88
C PRO A 273 1.11 -17.28 7.66
N LYS A 274 0.31 -17.45 8.72
CA LYS A 274 -1.13 -17.15 8.71
C LYS A 274 -1.47 -15.67 8.66
N LEU A 275 -0.60 -14.78 9.15
CA LEU A 275 -0.76 -13.33 9.02
C LEU A 275 -0.28 -12.82 7.64
N ALA A 276 0.58 -13.54 6.95
CA ALA A 276 0.97 -13.23 5.57
C ALA A 276 -0.22 -13.30 4.60
N PHE A 277 -1.18 -14.16 4.89
CA PHE A 277 -2.47 -14.20 4.22
C PHE A 277 -3.50 -13.44 5.06
N LEU A 278 -3.65 -12.16 4.83
CA LEU A 278 -4.74 -11.30 5.32
C LEU A 278 -6.15 -11.89 5.04
N GLY A 279 -6.18 -13.11 4.57
CA GLY A 279 -7.33 -13.84 4.08
C GLY A 279 -8.21 -14.52 5.11
N GLU A 280 -7.67 -15.11 6.14
CA GLU A 280 -8.45 -15.96 7.04
C GLU A 280 -9.22 -15.18 8.12
N ASN A 281 -8.67 -14.09 8.62
CA ASN A 281 -9.34 -13.28 9.64
C ASN A 281 -10.44 -12.36 9.10
N MET A 282 -10.47 -12.08 7.80
CA MET A 282 -11.51 -11.25 7.17
C MET A 282 -12.69 -12.07 6.65
N SER A 283 -12.58 -13.40 6.60
CA SER A 283 -13.62 -14.27 6.06
C SER A 283 -14.88 -14.39 6.94
N ALA A 284 -14.77 -14.00 8.21
CA ALA A 284 -15.87 -14.11 9.16
C ALA A 284 -16.88 -12.96 9.10
N ALA A 285 -16.49 -11.78 8.57
CA ALA A 285 -17.33 -10.60 8.65
C ALA A 285 -18.11 -10.28 7.37
N HIS A 286 -17.52 -10.37 6.17
CA HIS A 286 -18.21 -10.04 4.91
C HIS A 286 -17.67 -10.83 3.74
N GLY A 287 -18.50 -11.69 3.23
CA GLY A 287 -18.52 -12.32 1.92
C GLY A 287 -17.22 -12.42 1.15
N THR A 288 -16.57 -13.57 1.20
CA THR A 288 -15.72 -13.99 0.09
C THR A 288 -16.55 -13.95 -1.19
N VAL A 289 -16.11 -13.17 -2.16
CA VAL A 289 -16.64 -13.30 -3.51
C VAL A 289 -16.16 -14.64 -4.04
N SER A 290 -17.05 -15.62 -4.04
CA SER A 290 -16.88 -16.90 -4.74
C SER A 290 -16.94 -16.69 -6.25
#